data_7da1da53146820a3d7fdf70019f31700
#
_entry.id   7da1da53146820a3d7fdf70019f31700
#
_cell.length_a   1.000
_cell.length_b   1.000
_cell.length_c   1.000
_cell.angle_alpha   90.00
_cell.angle_beta   90.00
_cell.angle_gamma   90.00
#
_symmetry.space_group_name_H-M   'P 1'
#
loop_
_entity.id
_entity.type
_entity.pdbx_description
1 polymer ?
#
loop_
_entity_poly.entity_id
_entity_poly.type
_entity_poly.pdbx_seq_one_letter_code
_entity_poly.pdbx_strand_id
1 'polypeptide(L)'
;MYGISLIGTGESIRPAKAKEPEVKDLKEAYKTIEADHFAPRMEISFINGDKRDTLSYEKVTWNIGGEEKGLRYGENPGQEAALYKLVNGNLVLGEVEMLGSNQPLASIPELLQSGKHPGKTNVTDADNALNILRYLTDKPCAVIVKHNNPCGVATGSTLAEAYFRVNKADRLAAFGGCIALNRDCDMETAKLIVENYAEVVVAPDFAPGVMDVFATKKNLRVFRIKNMARLTDFVAKHVIDFKSLIDGGIVAQTSFSANARKPEDLIPAYCNRKITDKATGAVTYEEHKIKRLPTAKEYEDLVFGWLVEAGVTSNSVLYVKDGATVGIGTGEQDRVGVAEIARDKAYTKHADWISWEKYQKPYNDLRLAFGEEDGAKKQAEIMEQTRAEKGGLPGCAMVSDAFFPFRDGAEVGIREGITSIVQPGGAIRDWDVIDCCNDAGVAMVFTGQRSFRH
;
A
#
# COMPACT_ATOMS: atom_id res chain seq x y z
N MET A 1 13.55 1.04 53.63
CA MET A 1 13.72 2.46 53.94
C MET A 1 15.03 2.88 53.35
N TYR A 2 15.03 3.49 52.19
CA TYR A 2 16.19 4.23 51.66
C TYR A 2 15.70 5.64 51.34
N GLY A 3 16.14 6.59 52.21
CA GLY A 3 15.86 8.00 52.01
C GLY A 3 16.81 8.60 50.98
N ILE A 4 16.27 9.18 49.93
CA ILE A 4 17.03 10.06 49.00
C ILE A 4 16.84 11.49 49.48
N SER A 5 17.93 12.07 49.99
CA SER A 5 17.99 13.49 50.36
C SER A 5 18.25 14.31 49.08
N LEU A 6 17.27 15.09 48.66
CA LEU A 6 17.44 16.14 47.65
C LEU A 6 17.90 17.44 48.36
N ILE A 7 19.16 17.78 48.21
CA ILE A 7 19.65 19.11 48.54
C ILE A 7 19.36 20.03 47.36
N GLY A 8 18.27 20.78 47.44
CA GLY A 8 17.93 21.82 46.50
C GLY A 8 18.61 23.12 46.86
N THR A 9 19.55 23.59 46.07
CA THR A 9 19.96 25.00 46.03
C THR A 9 18.90 25.77 45.27
N GLY A 10 18.14 26.58 46.02
CA GLY A 10 17.02 27.36 45.47
C GLY A 10 17.52 28.52 44.61
N GLU A 11 17.69 28.26 43.33
CA GLU A 11 17.56 29.30 42.31
C GLU A 11 16.21 29.16 41.64
N SER A 12 15.33 30.16 41.83
CA SER A 12 14.06 30.24 41.16
C SER A 12 14.30 30.39 39.65
N ILE A 13 14.19 29.31 38.92
CA ILE A 13 14.13 29.36 37.45
C ILE A 13 12.84 30.11 37.12
N ARG A 14 12.93 31.39 36.80
CA ARG A 14 11.82 32.10 36.17
C ARG A 14 11.54 31.41 34.86
N PRO A 15 10.29 30.95 34.60
CA PRO A 15 9.95 30.40 33.30
C PRO A 15 10.28 31.50 32.27
N ALA A 16 11.12 31.16 31.29
CA ALA A 16 11.32 32.02 30.13
C ALA A 16 9.92 32.35 29.58
N LYS A 17 9.63 33.65 29.35
CA LYS A 17 8.40 34.03 28.66
C LYS A 17 8.29 33.16 27.43
N ALA A 18 7.27 32.30 27.37
CA ALA A 18 6.94 31.56 26.18
C ALA A 18 6.83 32.58 25.04
N LYS A 19 7.71 32.47 24.05
CA LYS A 19 7.53 33.22 22.80
C LYS A 19 6.13 32.81 22.32
N GLU A 20 5.28 33.80 22.06
CA GLU A 20 4.03 33.55 21.37
C GLU A 20 4.38 32.73 20.13
N PRO A 21 3.71 31.58 19.89
CA PRO A 21 4.02 30.79 18.73
C PRO A 21 3.78 31.66 17.50
N GLU A 22 4.83 31.99 16.78
CA GLU A 22 4.70 32.53 15.43
C GLU A 22 3.85 31.55 14.65
N VAL A 23 2.61 31.92 14.33
CA VAL A 23 1.73 31.11 13.47
C VAL A 23 2.39 31.14 12.10
N LYS A 24 3.27 30.19 11.83
CA LYS A 24 3.84 29.98 10.50
C LYS A 24 2.65 29.78 9.55
N ASP A 25 2.56 30.56 8.50
CA ASP A 25 1.60 30.31 7.43
C ASP A 25 1.89 28.92 6.85
N LEU A 26 1.06 27.93 7.19
CA LEU A 26 1.23 26.55 6.75
C LEU A 26 1.23 26.47 5.22
N LYS A 27 0.50 27.38 4.51
CA LYS A 27 0.52 27.40 3.04
C LYS A 27 1.88 27.80 2.52
N GLU A 28 2.59 28.67 3.22
CA GLU A 28 3.95 29.07 2.87
C GLU A 28 4.94 27.95 3.21
N ALA A 29 4.81 27.30 4.36
CA ALA A 29 5.63 26.16 4.76
C ALA A 29 5.59 25.01 3.74
N TYR A 30 4.42 24.72 3.15
CA TYR A 30 4.30 23.73 2.08
C TYR A 30 4.95 24.14 0.74
N LYS A 31 5.34 25.39 0.57
CA LYS A 31 6.04 25.87 -0.63
C LYS A 31 7.56 25.95 -0.39
N THR A 32 7.98 26.04 0.86
CA THR A 32 9.38 26.21 1.24
C THR A 32 10.18 24.96 0.92
N ILE A 33 11.35 25.16 0.34
CA ILE A 33 12.37 24.12 0.21
C ILE A 33 13.22 24.20 1.47
N GLU A 34 13.32 23.11 2.21
CA GLU A 34 14.23 23.05 3.36
C GLU A 34 15.67 23.03 2.87
N ALA A 35 16.59 23.51 3.73
CA ALA A 35 18.01 23.37 3.48
C ALA A 35 18.35 21.88 3.35
N ASP A 36 19.33 21.56 2.52
CA ASP A 36 19.77 20.19 2.29
C ASP A 36 21.25 20.07 2.73
N HIS A 37 21.44 19.70 3.99
CA HIS A 37 22.77 19.46 4.58
C HIS A 37 23.25 18.01 4.38
N PHE A 38 22.47 17.16 3.73
CA PHE A 38 22.88 15.79 3.43
C PHE A 38 24.06 15.75 2.45
N ALA A 39 25.07 14.94 2.77
CA ALA A 39 26.27 14.79 1.94
C ALA A 39 25.93 14.25 0.53
N PRO A 40 26.74 14.56 -0.49
CA PRO A 40 26.50 14.05 -1.85
C PRO A 40 26.68 12.52 -1.96
N ARG A 41 27.40 11.90 -1.02
CA ARG A 41 27.59 10.44 -0.95
C ARG A 41 27.37 9.91 0.46
N MET A 42 26.89 8.67 0.54
CA MET A 42 26.72 7.94 1.78
C MET A 42 27.22 6.50 1.59
N GLU A 43 27.84 5.93 2.61
CA GLU A 43 28.26 4.53 2.62
C GLU A 43 27.77 3.83 3.87
N ILE A 44 27.31 2.58 3.70
CA ILE A 44 26.97 1.67 4.79
C ILE A 44 27.84 0.43 4.63
N SER A 45 28.65 0.12 5.65
CA SER A 45 29.56 -1.03 5.63
C SER A 45 29.20 -2.05 6.70
N PHE A 46 29.13 -3.31 6.31
CA PHE A 46 29.07 -4.45 7.21
C PHE A 46 30.48 -5.00 7.38
N ILE A 47 30.95 -5.12 8.61
CA ILE A 47 32.31 -5.52 8.93
C ILE A 47 32.29 -6.81 9.77
N ASN A 48 32.96 -7.86 9.28
CA ASN A 48 33.09 -9.12 9.97
C ASN A 48 34.58 -9.56 9.91
N GLY A 49 35.31 -9.34 10.99
CA GLY A 49 36.76 -9.49 11.02
C GLY A 49 37.43 -8.58 10.00
N ASP A 50 38.21 -9.16 9.10
CA ASP A 50 38.90 -8.42 8.02
C ASP A 50 38.02 -8.20 6.78
N LYS A 51 36.86 -8.84 6.71
CA LYS A 51 35.93 -8.70 5.58
C LYS A 51 35.09 -7.44 5.75
N ARG A 52 35.06 -6.59 4.71
CA ARG A 52 34.23 -5.40 4.64
C ARG A 52 33.38 -5.40 3.37
N ASP A 53 32.06 -5.41 3.53
CA ASP A 53 31.09 -5.31 2.45
C ASP A 53 30.40 -3.94 2.53
N THR A 54 30.50 -3.14 1.48
CA THR A 54 30.07 -1.74 1.48
C THR A 54 28.99 -1.48 0.43
N LEU A 55 27.92 -0.82 0.87
CA LEU A 55 26.90 -0.22 0.00
C LEU A 55 27.24 1.26 -0.19
N SER A 56 27.43 1.70 -1.42
CA SER A 56 27.74 3.08 -1.76
C SER A 56 26.55 3.74 -2.45
N TYR A 57 26.20 4.93 -2.00
CA TYR A 57 25.04 5.68 -2.46
C TYR A 57 25.45 7.08 -2.91
N GLU A 58 24.79 7.57 -3.96
CA GLU A 58 24.90 8.97 -4.41
C GLU A 58 23.56 9.68 -4.27
N LYS A 59 23.61 10.93 -3.82
CA LYS A 59 22.43 11.80 -3.71
C LYS A 59 21.85 12.10 -5.09
N VAL A 60 20.52 12.08 -5.18
CA VAL A 60 19.77 12.34 -6.41
C VAL A 60 19.25 13.77 -6.38
N THR A 61 19.44 14.47 -7.48
CA THR A 61 18.91 15.82 -7.73
C THR A 61 18.24 15.87 -9.09
N TRP A 62 17.42 16.88 -9.29
CA TRP A 62 16.77 17.18 -10.58
C TRP A 62 17.06 18.62 -10.96
N ASN A 63 17.28 18.87 -12.25
CA ASN A 63 17.34 20.24 -12.76
C ASN A 63 15.91 20.82 -12.83
N ILE A 64 15.64 21.83 -12.02
CA ILE A 64 14.32 22.49 -11.94
C ILE A 64 14.53 24.00 -12.07
N GLY A 65 14.13 24.53 -13.22
CA GLY A 65 14.31 25.94 -13.51
C GLY A 65 15.76 26.40 -13.63
N GLY A 66 16.66 25.48 -14.04
CA GLY A 66 18.09 25.75 -14.19
C GLY A 66 18.92 25.52 -12.93
N GLU A 67 18.31 25.10 -11.83
CA GLU A 67 18.98 24.81 -10.56
C GLU A 67 18.87 23.32 -10.20
N GLU A 68 19.96 22.76 -9.68
CA GLU A 68 19.99 21.41 -9.13
C GLU A 68 19.29 21.38 -7.76
N LYS A 69 18.20 20.62 -7.65
CA LYS A 69 17.39 20.53 -6.42
C LYS A 69 17.16 19.08 -6.04
N GLY A 70 17.35 18.76 -4.76
CA GLY A 70 17.00 17.49 -4.13
C GLY A 70 15.51 17.39 -3.78
N LEU A 71 15.17 16.57 -2.79
CA LEU A 71 13.80 16.50 -2.25
C LEU A 71 13.41 17.85 -1.62
N ARG A 72 12.14 18.21 -1.73
CA ARG A 72 11.64 19.47 -1.18
C ARG A 72 11.65 19.48 0.35
N TYR A 73 11.21 18.38 0.97
CA TYR A 73 11.21 18.10 2.41
C TYR A 73 10.94 16.60 2.65
N GLY A 74 11.07 16.14 3.88
CA GLY A 74 10.75 14.80 4.32
C GLY A 74 9.24 14.49 4.36
N GLU A 75 8.76 13.90 5.43
CA GLU A 75 7.31 13.64 5.60
C GLU A 75 6.53 14.91 5.88
N ASN A 76 7.14 15.82 6.63
CA ASN A 76 6.53 17.10 7.01
C ASN A 76 7.39 18.28 6.58
N PRO A 77 6.79 19.46 6.29
CA PRO A 77 7.53 20.70 6.16
C PRO A 77 8.41 20.94 7.39
N GLY A 78 9.64 21.39 7.19
CA GLY A 78 10.64 21.57 8.25
C GLY A 78 11.52 20.35 8.50
N GLN A 79 11.29 19.22 7.84
CA GLN A 79 12.18 18.08 7.84
C GLN A 79 13.03 18.07 6.56
N GLU A 80 14.35 18.23 6.72
CA GLU A 80 15.27 18.04 5.60
C GLU A 80 15.24 16.59 5.11
N ALA A 81 15.41 16.37 3.82
CA ALA A 81 15.44 15.04 3.25
C ALA A 81 16.30 14.97 1.98
N ALA A 82 16.95 13.85 1.78
CA ALA A 82 17.66 13.53 0.55
C ALA A 82 17.28 12.16 0.04
N LEU A 83 17.20 12.02 -1.28
CA LEU A 83 17.08 10.74 -1.95
C LEU A 83 18.47 10.26 -2.36
N TYR A 84 18.76 9.00 -2.09
CA TYR A 84 20.00 8.37 -2.48
C TYR A 84 19.73 7.17 -3.38
N LYS A 85 20.46 7.08 -4.50
CA LYS A 85 20.52 5.89 -5.35
C LYS A 85 21.69 5.02 -4.96
N LEU A 86 21.51 3.70 -4.97
CA LEU A 86 22.60 2.76 -4.86
C LEU A 86 23.42 2.76 -6.16
N VAL A 87 24.74 3.00 -6.08
CA VAL A 87 25.63 3.06 -7.26
C VAL A 87 26.60 1.89 -7.33
N ASN A 88 26.92 1.32 -6.17
CA ASN A 88 27.80 0.18 -6.05
C ASN A 88 27.36 -0.64 -4.84
N GLY A 89 27.43 -1.95 -4.96
CA GLY A 89 27.18 -2.85 -3.84
C GLY A 89 27.94 -4.14 -4.02
N ASN A 90 28.69 -4.55 -3.02
CA ASN A 90 29.39 -5.82 -2.97
C ASN A 90 28.88 -6.73 -1.86
N LEU A 91 27.78 -6.35 -1.23
CA LEU A 91 27.21 -7.09 -0.12
C LEU A 91 26.54 -8.36 -0.61
N VAL A 92 26.98 -9.49 -0.07
CA VAL A 92 26.30 -10.77 -0.13
C VAL A 92 26.04 -11.20 1.31
N LEU A 93 24.78 -11.22 1.72
CA LEU A 93 24.37 -11.59 3.08
C LEU A 93 23.29 -12.67 2.99
N GLY A 94 23.68 -13.92 3.16
CA GLY A 94 22.77 -15.06 2.94
C GLY A 94 22.27 -15.10 1.50
N GLU A 95 20.96 -15.00 1.29
CA GLU A 95 20.31 -14.97 -0.01
C GLU A 95 20.17 -13.56 -0.62
N VAL A 96 20.68 -12.53 0.08
CA VAL A 96 20.60 -11.15 -0.39
C VAL A 96 21.62 -10.91 -1.48
N GLU A 97 21.14 -10.69 -2.69
CA GLU A 97 21.95 -10.22 -3.82
C GLU A 97 21.71 -8.74 -4.02
N MET A 98 22.77 -7.95 -4.05
CA MET A 98 22.66 -6.54 -4.37
C MET A 98 22.24 -6.33 -5.83
N LEU A 99 21.25 -5.47 -6.04
CA LEU A 99 20.85 -5.03 -7.36
C LEU A 99 21.98 -4.20 -7.97
N GLY A 100 22.35 -4.51 -9.20
CA GLY A 100 23.37 -3.76 -9.92
C GLY A 100 22.98 -2.29 -10.12
N SER A 101 23.96 -1.39 -10.16
CA SER A 101 23.77 0.06 -10.29
C SER A 101 23.01 0.49 -11.58
N ASN A 102 22.84 -0.41 -12.55
CA ASN A 102 22.12 -0.18 -13.81
C ASN A 102 20.63 -0.55 -13.74
N GLN A 103 20.10 -0.88 -12.57
CA GLN A 103 18.71 -1.32 -12.40
C GLN A 103 17.89 -0.43 -11.43
N PRO A 104 18.10 0.88 -11.33
CA PRO A 104 17.31 1.72 -10.44
C PRO A 104 15.86 1.84 -10.94
N LEU A 105 14.94 1.95 -9.99
CA LEU A 105 13.53 2.24 -10.22
C LEU A 105 13.18 3.62 -9.62
N ALA A 106 12.42 3.67 -8.53
CA ALA A 106 12.00 4.91 -7.88
C ALA A 106 13.16 5.75 -7.34
N SER A 107 14.36 5.20 -7.20
CA SER A 107 15.53 5.97 -6.76
C SER A 107 16.13 6.88 -7.85
N ILE A 108 15.76 6.72 -9.12
CA ILE A 108 16.17 7.63 -10.22
C ILE A 108 14.98 7.84 -11.17
N PRO A 109 13.90 8.48 -10.74
CA PRO A 109 12.82 8.82 -11.66
C PRO A 109 13.26 10.01 -12.52
N GLU A 110 13.08 9.89 -13.84
CA GLU A 110 13.23 11.04 -14.72
C GLU A 110 12.00 11.94 -14.59
N LEU A 111 12.20 13.17 -14.14
CA LEU A 111 11.13 14.13 -13.92
C LEU A 111 10.82 14.89 -15.22
N LEU A 112 9.78 14.48 -15.93
CA LEU A 112 9.38 15.09 -17.21
C LEU A 112 8.56 16.37 -17.02
N GLN A 113 7.80 16.44 -15.94
CA GLN A 113 6.99 17.60 -15.57
C GLN A 113 6.99 17.76 -14.06
N SER A 114 7.10 19.02 -13.60
CA SER A 114 6.98 19.36 -12.19
C SER A 114 6.57 20.82 -12.03
N GLY A 115 5.43 21.07 -11.39
CA GLY A 115 5.07 22.42 -10.93
C GLY A 115 5.74 22.75 -9.60
N LYS A 116 6.00 21.73 -8.78
CA LYS A 116 6.77 21.76 -7.54
C LYS A 116 7.63 20.53 -7.51
N HIS A 117 8.89 20.62 -7.10
CA HIS A 117 9.73 19.43 -7.07
C HIS A 117 9.25 18.41 -6.03
N PRO A 118 9.61 17.12 -6.19
CA PRO A 118 9.08 16.05 -5.36
C PRO A 118 9.49 16.20 -3.89
N GLY A 119 8.56 15.84 -2.99
CA GLY A 119 8.87 15.57 -1.59
C GLY A 119 9.10 14.07 -1.37
N LYS A 120 9.53 13.71 -0.16
CA LYS A 120 9.77 12.30 0.24
C LYS A 120 8.55 11.42 -0.05
N THR A 121 7.34 11.85 0.31
CA THR A 121 6.10 11.09 0.12
C THR A 121 5.81 10.78 -1.35
N ASN A 122 6.10 11.69 -2.26
CA ASN A 122 5.89 11.44 -3.70
C ASN A 122 6.76 10.29 -4.22
N VAL A 123 8.01 10.19 -3.73
CA VAL A 123 8.94 9.12 -4.13
C VAL A 123 8.58 7.81 -3.45
N THR A 124 8.23 7.81 -2.16
CA THR A 124 7.86 6.58 -1.44
C THR A 124 6.52 6.02 -1.88
N ASP A 125 5.56 6.87 -2.27
CA ASP A 125 4.30 6.42 -2.88
C ASP A 125 4.54 5.76 -4.24
N ALA A 126 5.43 6.35 -5.07
CA ALA A 126 5.84 5.76 -6.34
C ALA A 126 6.56 4.41 -6.12
N ASP A 127 7.48 4.33 -5.17
CA ASP A 127 8.21 3.11 -4.83
C ASP A 127 7.26 1.99 -4.38
N ASN A 128 6.30 2.30 -3.49
CA ASN A 128 5.34 1.29 -3.05
C ASN A 128 4.39 0.84 -4.17
N ALA A 129 4.01 1.74 -5.07
CA ALA A 129 3.23 1.35 -6.25
C ALA A 129 4.01 0.38 -7.15
N LEU A 130 5.33 0.60 -7.34
CA LEU A 130 6.22 -0.32 -8.06
C LEU A 130 6.40 -1.64 -7.32
N ASN A 131 6.47 -1.62 -5.98
CA ASN A 131 6.53 -2.81 -5.15
C ASN A 131 5.30 -3.74 -5.37
N ILE A 132 4.12 -3.18 -5.60
CA ILE A 132 2.92 -3.95 -5.98
C ILE A 132 3.02 -4.38 -7.45
N LEU A 133 3.32 -3.45 -8.36
CA LEU A 133 3.35 -3.71 -9.80
C LEU A 133 4.36 -4.77 -10.22
N ARG A 134 5.46 -4.98 -9.48
CA ARG A 134 6.47 -6.00 -9.82
C ARG A 134 5.88 -7.41 -9.92
N TYR A 135 4.77 -7.66 -9.25
CA TYR A 135 4.05 -8.95 -9.28
C TYR A 135 2.93 -8.99 -10.33
N LEU A 136 2.50 -7.86 -10.86
CA LEU A 136 1.32 -7.71 -11.71
C LEU A 136 1.70 -7.21 -13.12
N THR A 137 2.63 -7.92 -13.76
CA THR A 137 3.21 -7.50 -15.05
C THR A 137 2.54 -8.13 -16.27
N ASP A 138 1.74 -9.17 -16.12
CA ASP A 138 1.19 -9.94 -17.24
C ASP A 138 0.10 -9.18 -18.02
N LYS A 139 -0.77 -8.48 -17.30
CA LYS A 139 -1.87 -7.67 -17.85
C LYS A 139 -1.58 -6.18 -17.66
N PRO A 140 -2.19 -5.27 -18.46
CA PRO A 140 -2.22 -3.86 -18.12
C PRO A 140 -2.73 -3.68 -16.70
N CYS A 141 -1.99 -2.95 -15.89
CA CYS A 141 -2.29 -2.76 -14.46
C CYS A 141 -2.01 -1.32 -14.03
N ALA A 142 -2.89 -0.79 -13.21
CA ALA A 142 -2.74 0.51 -12.57
C ALA A 142 -2.84 0.37 -11.05
N VAL A 143 -2.01 1.12 -10.34
CA VAL A 143 -1.98 1.22 -8.88
C VAL A 143 -2.09 2.68 -8.49
N ILE A 144 -2.95 3.01 -7.54
CA ILE A 144 -2.98 4.35 -6.93
C ILE A 144 -2.57 4.22 -5.48
N VAL A 145 -1.49 4.90 -5.11
CA VAL A 145 -0.95 4.93 -3.74
C VAL A 145 -1.08 6.33 -3.17
N LYS A 146 -1.44 6.42 -1.91
CA LYS A 146 -1.42 7.65 -1.13
C LYS A 146 -1.02 7.34 0.30
N HIS A 147 -0.08 8.13 0.84
CA HIS A 147 0.46 7.90 2.19
C HIS A 147 1.01 6.47 2.37
N ASN A 148 1.73 6.01 1.33
CA ASN A 148 2.42 4.72 1.30
C ASN A 148 1.50 3.49 1.43
N ASN A 149 0.19 3.63 1.14
CA ASN A 149 -0.79 2.54 1.05
C ASN A 149 -1.58 2.64 -0.25
N PRO A 150 -1.99 1.50 -0.86
CA PRO A 150 -2.82 1.55 -2.05
C PRO A 150 -4.24 2.04 -1.71
N CYS A 151 -4.72 3.02 -2.47
CA CYS A 151 -6.14 3.37 -2.55
C CYS A 151 -6.89 2.31 -3.35
N GLY A 152 -6.22 1.74 -4.34
CA GLY A 152 -6.71 0.68 -5.19
C GLY A 152 -5.64 0.10 -6.09
N VAL A 153 -5.90 -1.11 -6.58
CA VAL A 153 -5.13 -1.82 -7.60
C VAL A 153 -6.09 -2.50 -8.56
N ALA A 154 -5.87 -2.38 -9.85
CA ALA A 154 -6.70 -3.06 -10.84
C ALA A 154 -5.94 -3.42 -12.11
N THR A 155 -6.26 -4.59 -12.66
CA THR A 155 -5.88 -5.01 -14.01
C THR A 155 -7.00 -4.71 -15.00
N GLY A 156 -6.68 -4.62 -16.28
CA GLY A 156 -7.66 -4.45 -17.36
C GLY A 156 -7.16 -5.09 -18.66
N SER A 157 -8.04 -5.11 -19.67
CA SER A 157 -7.66 -5.49 -21.05
C SER A 157 -6.85 -4.38 -21.73
N THR A 158 -7.08 -3.13 -21.31
CA THR A 158 -6.33 -1.94 -21.72
C THR A 158 -5.85 -1.19 -20.47
N LEU A 159 -4.89 -0.28 -20.64
CA LEU A 159 -4.41 0.55 -19.54
C LEU A 159 -5.49 1.54 -19.08
N ALA A 160 -6.28 2.07 -19.99
CA ALA A 160 -7.41 2.95 -19.69
C ALA A 160 -8.46 2.23 -18.84
N GLU A 161 -8.79 0.98 -19.16
CA GLU A 161 -9.68 0.15 -18.34
C GLU A 161 -9.08 -0.10 -16.94
N ALA A 162 -7.80 -0.46 -16.85
CA ALA A 162 -7.13 -0.66 -15.58
C ALA A 162 -7.19 0.62 -14.71
N TYR A 163 -6.91 1.78 -15.32
CA TYR A 163 -7.01 3.07 -14.62
C TYR A 163 -8.44 3.40 -14.19
N PHE A 164 -9.42 3.18 -15.06
CA PHE A 164 -10.82 3.41 -14.72
C PHE A 164 -11.25 2.56 -13.51
N ARG A 165 -10.90 1.28 -13.51
CA ARG A 165 -11.24 0.34 -12.44
C ARG A 165 -10.53 0.66 -11.13
N VAL A 166 -9.26 1.05 -11.16
CA VAL A 166 -8.53 1.43 -9.95
C VAL A 166 -9.06 2.73 -9.35
N ASN A 167 -9.44 3.70 -10.17
CA ASN A 167 -10.06 4.95 -9.71
C ASN A 167 -11.44 4.68 -9.09
N LYS A 168 -12.21 3.76 -9.67
CA LYS A 168 -13.49 3.29 -9.13
C LYS A 168 -13.36 2.69 -7.73
N ALA A 169 -12.28 1.96 -7.45
CA ALA A 169 -12.07 1.27 -6.18
C ALA A 169 -12.10 2.22 -4.97
N ASP A 170 -11.47 3.40 -5.07
CA ASP A 170 -11.57 4.45 -4.05
C ASP A 170 -11.27 5.84 -4.67
N ARG A 171 -12.24 6.40 -5.38
CA ARG A 171 -12.10 7.70 -6.05
C ARG A 171 -11.80 8.85 -5.07
N LEU A 172 -12.32 8.78 -3.86
CA LEU A 172 -12.10 9.82 -2.84
C LEU A 172 -10.68 9.79 -2.29
N ALA A 173 -10.14 8.61 -1.97
CA ALA A 173 -8.76 8.48 -1.50
C ALA A 173 -7.75 8.71 -2.62
N ALA A 174 -8.09 8.35 -3.87
CA ALA A 174 -7.25 8.56 -5.05
C ALA A 174 -6.95 10.04 -5.33
N PHE A 175 -7.79 10.96 -4.83
CA PHE A 175 -7.59 12.39 -4.96
C PHE A 175 -6.25 12.83 -4.34
N GLY A 176 -5.33 13.31 -5.16
CA GLY A 176 -3.98 13.71 -4.75
C GLY A 176 -3.00 12.54 -4.55
N GLY A 177 -3.33 11.35 -5.02
CA GLY A 177 -2.47 10.17 -4.96
C GLY A 177 -1.39 10.13 -6.04
N CYS A 178 -0.54 9.11 -5.94
CA CYS A 178 0.43 8.69 -6.93
C CYS A 178 -0.16 7.55 -7.77
N ILE A 179 -0.25 7.75 -9.08
CA ILE A 179 -0.74 6.78 -10.06
C ILE A 179 0.46 6.13 -10.74
N ALA A 180 0.61 4.81 -10.63
CA ALA A 180 1.63 4.06 -11.33
C ALA A 180 1.01 3.09 -12.34
N LEU A 181 1.58 3.05 -13.54
CA LEU A 181 1.10 2.30 -14.69
C LEU A 181 2.20 1.34 -15.16
N ASN A 182 1.90 0.07 -15.36
CA ASN A 182 2.90 -0.93 -15.76
C ASN A 182 3.17 -0.99 -17.28
N ARG A 183 2.59 -0.10 -18.05
CA ARG A 183 2.77 0.07 -19.50
C ARG A 183 2.96 1.56 -19.81
N ASP A 184 3.42 1.86 -21.01
CA ASP A 184 3.50 3.22 -21.52
C ASP A 184 2.11 3.87 -21.45
N CYS A 185 2.05 5.08 -20.91
CA CYS A 185 0.80 5.81 -20.77
C CYS A 185 0.31 6.27 -22.15
N ASP A 186 -0.81 5.73 -22.58
CA ASP A 186 -1.48 6.13 -23.82
C ASP A 186 -2.36 7.37 -23.64
N MET A 187 -2.85 7.90 -24.78
CA MET A 187 -3.64 9.12 -24.81
C MET A 187 -5.01 8.96 -24.10
N GLU A 188 -5.64 7.80 -24.19
CA GLU A 188 -6.92 7.54 -23.54
C GLU A 188 -6.76 7.52 -22.02
N THR A 189 -5.77 6.80 -21.52
CA THR A 189 -5.42 6.77 -20.10
C THR A 189 -5.07 8.17 -19.58
N ALA A 190 -4.28 8.95 -20.32
CA ALA A 190 -3.89 10.30 -19.92
C ALA A 190 -5.10 11.23 -19.76
N LYS A 191 -6.07 11.17 -20.68
CA LYS A 191 -7.32 11.95 -20.61
C LYS A 191 -8.14 11.60 -19.37
N LEU A 192 -8.28 10.32 -19.06
CA LEU A 192 -8.98 9.88 -17.84
C LEU A 192 -8.26 10.35 -16.55
N ILE A 193 -6.92 10.32 -16.54
CA ILE A 193 -6.14 10.78 -15.39
C ILE A 193 -6.38 12.26 -15.09
N VAL A 194 -6.38 13.12 -16.12
CA VAL A 194 -6.53 14.56 -15.91
C VAL A 194 -7.94 15.02 -15.54
N GLU A 195 -8.94 14.16 -15.64
CA GLU A 195 -10.29 14.41 -15.10
C GLU A 195 -10.28 14.50 -13.56
N ASN A 196 -9.30 13.88 -12.93
CA ASN A 196 -9.13 13.85 -11.49
C ASN A 196 -7.88 14.66 -11.06
N TYR A 197 -7.78 14.95 -9.78
CA TYR A 197 -6.56 15.54 -9.21
C TYR A 197 -5.62 14.43 -8.77
N ALA A 198 -4.44 14.39 -9.38
CA ALA A 198 -3.33 13.52 -8.99
C ALA A 198 -2.08 14.36 -8.70
N GLU A 199 -1.23 13.93 -7.80
CA GLU A 199 0.05 14.59 -7.52
C GLU A 199 1.20 14.02 -8.33
N VAL A 200 1.17 12.73 -8.61
CA VAL A 200 2.23 12.02 -9.33
C VAL A 200 1.62 11.02 -10.32
N VAL A 201 2.21 10.95 -11.51
CA VAL A 201 1.98 9.87 -12.47
C VAL A 201 3.33 9.21 -12.78
N VAL A 202 3.38 7.89 -12.72
CA VAL A 202 4.57 7.07 -12.98
C VAL A 202 4.27 6.09 -14.09
N ALA A 203 5.10 6.05 -15.11
CA ALA A 203 5.00 5.08 -16.21
C ALA A 203 6.39 4.74 -16.80
N PRO A 204 6.54 3.63 -17.54
CA PRO A 204 7.77 3.33 -18.28
C PRO A 204 8.10 4.40 -19.31
N ASP A 205 7.10 4.84 -20.08
CA ASP A 205 7.15 5.96 -21.01
C ASP A 205 5.76 6.54 -21.29
N PHE A 206 5.67 7.56 -22.14
CA PHE A 206 4.46 8.30 -22.46
C PHE A 206 4.33 8.43 -23.98
N ALA A 207 3.18 8.06 -24.52
CA ALA A 207 2.90 8.16 -25.93
C ALA A 207 2.95 9.63 -26.45
N PRO A 208 3.22 9.86 -27.74
CA PRO A 208 3.22 11.20 -28.30
C PRO A 208 1.94 11.99 -27.97
N GLY A 209 2.10 13.24 -27.53
CA GLY A 209 0.99 14.13 -27.16
C GLY A 209 0.47 13.96 -25.72
N VAL A 210 0.82 12.91 -25.00
CA VAL A 210 0.39 12.72 -23.59
C VAL A 210 0.90 13.83 -22.69
N MET A 211 2.14 14.28 -22.90
CA MET A 211 2.71 15.38 -22.12
C MET A 211 1.96 16.70 -22.31
N ASP A 212 1.36 16.96 -23.48
CA ASP A 212 0.52 18.14 -23.70
C ASP A 212 -0.77 18.06 -22.87
N VAL A 213 -1.35 16.87 -22.74
CA VAL A 213 -2.51 16.64 -21.87
C VAL A 213 -2.14 16.89 -20.41
N PHE A 214 -1.02 16.35 -19.93
CA PHE A 214 -0.58 16.53 -18.55
C PHE A 214 -0.15 17.97 -18.22
N ALA A 215 0.34 18.73 -19.19
CA ALA A 215 0.69 20.14 -19.04
C ALA A 215 -0.52 21.01 -18.61
N THR A 216 -1.75 20.55 -18.86
CA THR A 216 -2.97 21.21 -18.36
C THR A 216 -3.06 21.22 -16.83
N LYS A 217 -2.36 20.32 -16.15
CA LYS A 217 -2.29 20.15 -14.68
C LYS A 217 -0.93 20.60 -14.16
N LYS A 218 -0.73 21.90 -13.97
CA LYS A 218 0.56 22.52 -13.62
C LYS A 218 1.27 21.92 -12.40
N ASN A 219 0.54 21.35 -11.44
CA ASN A 219 1.11 20.79 -10.21
C ASN A 219 1.35 19.26 -10.29
N LEU A 220 0.97 18.63 -11.40
CA LEU A 220 1.21 17.19 -11.63
C LEU A 220 2.70 16.96 -11.88
N ARG A 221 3.28 16.02 -11.14
CA ARG A 221 4.62 15.49 -11.37
C ARG A 221 4.53 14.27 -12.24
N VAL A 222 5.32 14.22 -13.29
CA VAL A 222 5.35 13.08 -14.20
C VAL A 222 6.72 12.42 -14.13
N PHE A 223 6.75 11.20 -13.65
CA PHE A 223 7.94 10.37 -13.52
C PHE A 223 7.99 9.33 -14.63
N ARG A 224 9.05 9.37 -15.43
CA ARG A 224 9.40 8.30 -16.35
C ARG A 224 10.42 7.38 -15.69
N ILE A 225 10.11 6.09 -15.63
CA ILE A 225 10.98 5.06 -15.06
C ILE A 225 11.21 3.97 -16.12
N LYS A 226 12.18 4.16 -17.00
CA LYS A 226 12.47 3.26 -18.13
C LYS A 226 12.70 1.81 -17.73
N ASN A 227 13.25 1.58 -16.53
CA ASN A 227 13.54 0.23 -16.04
C ASN A 227 12.31 -0.53 -15.55
N MET A 228 11.10 0.03 -15.60
CA MET A 228 9.86 -0.68 -15.24
C MET A 228 9.63 -1.95 -16.07
N ALA A 229 10.14 -2.02 -17.28
CA ALA A 229 10.11 -3.26 -18.09
C ALA A 229 10.85 -4.43 -17.40
N ARG A 230 11.67 -4.14 -16.39
CA ARG A 230 12.45 -5.12 -15.60
C ARG A 230 11.89 -5.36 -14.20
N LEU A 231 10.67 -4.94 -13.91
CA LEU A 231 10.03 -5.14 -12.61
C LEU A 231 10.06 -6.60 -12.16
N THR A 232 9.92 -7.55 -13.08
CA THR A 232 10.00 -8.99 -12.79
C THR A 232 11.35 -9.43 -12.24
N ASP A 233 12.44 -8.71 -12.55
CA ASP A 233 13.77 -9.03 -12.00
C ASP A 233 13.83 -8.83 -10.48
N PHE A 234 12.92 -8.01 -9.93
CA PHE A 234 12.86 -7.67 -8.51
C PHE A 234 11.93 -8.60 -7.70
N VAL A 235 11.22 -9.52 -8.35
CA VAL A 235 10.23 -10.39 -7.69
C VAL A 235 10.90 -11.41 -6.77
N ALA A 236 12.03 -12.00 -7.19
CA ALA A 236 12.74 -13.03 -6.44
C ALA A 236 14.00 -12.49 -5.73
N LYS A 237 14.35 -11.22 -5.95
CA LYS A 237 15.55 -10.62 -5.36
C LYS A 237 15.23 -9.98 -4.02
N HIS A 238 16.10 -10.21 -3.05
CA HIS A 238 16.07 -9.54 -1.78
C HIS A 238 17.06 -8.37 -1.76
N VAL A 239 16.70 -7.31 -1.08
CA VAL A 239 17.59 -6.20 -0.74
C VAL A 239 17.61 -6.05 0.79
N ILE A 240 18.46 -5.20 1.31
CA ILE A 240 18.46 -4.89 2.74
C ILE A 240 17.55 -3.68 2.97
N ASP A 241 16.54 -3.88 3.83
CA ASP A 241 15.72 -2.81 4.38
C ASP A 241 16.35 -2.27 5.67
N PHE A 242 16.32 -0.96 5.83
CA PHE A 242 16.79 -0.26 7.01
C PHE A 242 15.65 0.50 7.68
N LYS A 243 15.50 0.29 8.98
CA LYS A 243 14.57 1.06 9.83
C LYS A 243 15.35 1.75 10.92
N SER A 244 15.31 3.09 10.96
CA SER A 244 15.89 3.87 12.06
C SER A 244 15.05 3.75 13.32
N LEU A 245 15.72 3.71 14.49
CA LEU A 245 15.12 3.76 15.81
C LEU A 245 15.23 5.18 16.38
N ILE A 246 14.45 5.46 17.42
CA ILE A 246 14.38 6.80 18.03
C ILE A 246 15.70 7.28 18.62
N ASP A 247 16.55 6.36 19.03
CA ASP A 247 17.87 6.62 19.62
C ASP A 247 19.00 6.69 18.58
N GLY A 248 18.64 6.61 17.28
CA GLY A 248 19.60 6.58 16.17
C GLY A 248 20.11 5.19 15.82
N GLY A 249 19.68 4.14 16.53
CA GLY A 249 19.94 2.75 16.15
C GLY A 249 19.28 2.39 14.82
N ILE A 250 19.72 1.27 14.22
CA ILE A 250 19.22 0.79 12.93
C ILE A 250 18.86 -0.71 13.04
N VAL A 251 17.65 -1.05 12.62
CA VAL A 251 17.29 -2.44 12.30
C VAL A 251 17.58 -2.66 10.82
N ALA A 252 18.36 -3.69 10.51
CA ALA A 252 18.58 -4.16 9.14
C ALA A 252 17.90 -5.52 8.98
N GLN A 253 17.13 -5.69 7.91
CA GLN A 253 16.43 -6.94 7.58
C GLN A 253 16.47 -7.20 6.07
N THR A 254 16.22 -8.45 5.67
CA THR A 254 15.98 -8.75 4.26
C THR A 254 14.60 -8.28 3.85
N SER A 255 14.48 -7.72 2.65
CA SER A 255 13.19 -7.28 2.10
C SER A 255 12.23 -8.45 1.89
N PHE A 256 10.94 -8.16 2.00
CA PHE A 256 9.90 -9.14 1.75
C PHE A 256 9.79 -9.49 0.25
N SER A 257 9.55 -10.78 -0.03
CA SER A 257 9.14 -11.28 -1.34
C SER A 257 8.04 -12.32 -1.14
N ALA A 258 6.92 -12.16 -1.84
CA ALA A 258 5.82 -13.12 -1.78
C ALA A 258 6.23 -14.48 -2.36
N ASN A 259 5.99 -15.56 -1.62
CA ASN A 259 6.27 -16.93 -2.05
C ASN A 259 5.15 -17.52 -2.92
N ALA A 260 3.89 -17.21 -2.60
CA ALA A 260 2.73 -17.64 -3.37
C ALA A 260 2.44 -16.61 -4.50
N ARG A 261 2.69 -16.99 -5.76
CA ARG A 261 2.61 -16.11 -6.93
C ARG A 261 1.69 -16.64 -8.02
N LYS A 262 1.22 -17.86 -7.89
CA LYS A 262 0.33 -18.55 -8.83
C LYS A 262 -0.57 -19.51 -8.06
N PRO A 263 -1.68 -19.97 -8.65
CA PRO A 263 -2.63 -20.85 -7.98
C PRO A 263 -2.01 -22.09 -7.34
N GLU A 264 -0.99 -22.70 -7.97
CA GLU A 264 -0.33 -23.91 -7.51
C GLU A 264 0.51 -23.71 -6.24
N ASP A 265 0.86 -22.47 -5.91
CA ASP A 265 1.60 -22.12 -4.70
C ASP A 265 0.67 -22.04 -3.46
N LEU A 266 -0.66 -21.99 -3.68
CA LEU A 266 -1.66 -21.90 -2.63
C LEU A 266 -2.05 -23.29 -2.14
N ILE A 267 -2.05 -23.49 -0.82
CA ILE A 267 -2.31 -24.78 -0.18
C ILE A 267 -3.76 -24.82 0.30
N PRO A 268 -4.58 -25.82 -0.07
CA PRO A 268 -5.91 -25.99 0.52
C PRO A 268 -5.83 -25.99 2.05
N ALA A 269 -6.72 -25.23 2.71
CA ALA A 269 -6.66 -25.07 4.15
C ALA A 269 -6.86 -26.42 4.86
N TYR A 270 -5.95 -26.73 5.75
CA TYR A 270 -5.88 -27.97 6.50
C TYR A 270 -5.15 -27.76 7.82
N CYS A 271 -5.64 -28.36 8.90
CA CYS A 271 -4.91 -28.46 10.16
C CYS A 271 -5.29 -29.71 10.97
N ASN A 272 -4.44 -30.07 11.91
CA ASN A 272 -4.69 -31.07 12.93
C ASN A 272 -4.88 -30.40 14.29
N ARG A 273 -6.10 -30.42 14.80
CA ARG A 273 -6.41 -29.92 16.14
C ARG A 273 -5.92 -30.90 17.19
N LYS A 274 -4.98 -30.46 18.05
CA LYS A 274 -4.55 -31.24 19.20
C LYS A 274 -5.59 -31.15 20.32
N ILE A 275 -6.11 -32.28 20.76
CA ILE A 275 -7.03 -32.40 21.89
C ILE A 275 -6.31 -33.13 23.00
N THR A 276 -6.27 -32.55 24.20
CA THR A 276 -5.71 -33.20 25.39
C THR A 276 -6.86 -33.48 26.37
N ASP A 277 -7.08 -34.76 26.64
CA ASP A 277 -8.04 -35.16 27.68
C ASP A 277 -7.53 -34.71 29.06
N LYS A 278 -8.32 -33.89 29.74
CA LYS A 278 -7.94 -33.30 31.03
C LYS A 278 -7.83 -34.34 32.18
N ALA A 279 -8.55 -35.46 32.08
CA ALA A 279 -8.57 -36.46 33.13
C ALA A 279 -7.43 -37.50 33.01
N THR A 280 -7.13 -37.86 31.77
CA THR A 280 -6.14 -38.93 31.47
C THR A 280 -4.79 -38.39 30.95
N GLY A 281 -4.74 -37.13 30.50
CA GLY A 281 -3.57 -36.57 29.82
C GLY A 281 -3.39 -37.10 28.39
N ALA A 282 -4.28 -37.98 27.90
CA ALA A 282 -4.19 -38.57 26.58
C ALA A 282 -4.32 -37.47 25.49
N VAL A 283 -3.48 -37.57 24.46
CA VAL A 283 -3.49 -36.62 23.33
C VAL A 283 -4.05 -37.35 22.10
N THR A 284 -5.06 -36.71 21.50
CA THR A 284 -5.64 -37.11 20.21
C THR A 284 -5.53 -35.96 19.21
N TYR A 285 -5.66 -36.26 17.92
CA TYR A 285 -5.66 -35.27 16.86
C TYR A 285 -6.95 -35.40 16.05
N GLU A 286 -7.59 -34.27 15.78
CA GLU A 286 -8.77 -34.16 14.96
C GLU A 286 -8.39 -33.40 13.67
N GLU A 287 -8.67 -34.03 12.52
CA GLU A 287 -8.39 -33.43 11.20
C GLU A 287 -9.49 -32.46 10.81
N HIS A 288 -9.11 -31.24 10.45
CA HIS A 288 -9.98 -30.24 9.86
C HIS A 288 -9.43 -29.82 8.49
N LYS A 289 -10.26 -29.93 7.46
CA LYS A 289 -9.89 -29.58 6.09
C LYS A 289 -11.02 -28.85 5.39
N ILE A 290 -10.65 -27.97 4.48
CA ILE A 290 -11.61 -27.26 3.64
C ILE A 290 -12.32 -28.27 2.71
N LYS A 291 -13.65 -28.19 2.63
CA LYS A 291 -14.48 -29.07 1.80
C LYS A 291 -14.60 -28.58 0.35
N ARG A 292 -14.66 -27.26 0.15
CA ARG A 292 -14.75 -26.64 -1.16
C ARG A 292 -13.42 -26.00 -1.56
N LEU A 293 -12.88 -26.40 -2.69
CA LEU A 293 -11.71 -25.75 -3.27
C LEU A 293 -12.15 -24.51 -4.07
N PRO A 294 -11.27 -23.50 -4.20
CA PRO A 294 -11.54 -22.35 -5.05
C PRO A 294 -11.73 -22.79 -6.53
N THR A 295 -12.60 -22.11 -7.25
CA THR A 295 -12.67 -22.19 -8.72
C THR A 295 -11.43 -21.52 -9.34
N ALA A 296 -11.18 -21.74 -10.63
CA ALA A 296 -10.06 -21.09 -11.34
C ALA A 296 -10.09 -19.57 -11.19
N LYS A 297 -11.29 -18.97 -11.30
CA LYS A 297 -11.48 -17.52 -11.14
C LYS A 297 -11.20 -17.04 -9.72
N GLU A 298 -11.66 -17.77 -8.72
CA GLU A 298 -11.37 -17.44 -7.32
C GLU A 298 -9.86 -17.55 -7.02
N TYR A 299 -9.18 -18.55 -7.61
CA TYR A 299 -7.72 -18.63 -7.49
C TYR A 299 -7.02 -17.42 -8.10
N GLU A 300 -7.46 -16.91 -9.26
CA GLU A 300 -6.90 -15.69 -9.84
C GLU A 300 -7.05 -14.49 -8.90
N ASP A 301 -8.24 -14.31 -8.31
CA ASP A 301 -8.51 -13.20 -7.38
C ASP A 301 -7.75 -13.36 -6.05
N LEU A 302 -7.62 -14.59 -5.52
CA LEU A 302 -6.85 -14.88 -4.31
C LEU A 302 -5.35 -14.57 -4.51
N VAL A 303 -4.76 -15.00 -5.63
CA VAL A 303 -3.36 -14.70 -5.96
C VAL A 303 -3.18 -13.20 -6.18
N PHE A 304 -4.06 -12.56 -6.97
CA PHE A 304 -4.00 -11.12 -7.19
C PHE A 304 -4.02 -10.34 -5.87
N GLY A 305 -4.97 -10.64 -4.99
CA GLY A 305 -5.08 -9.98 -3.70
C GLY A 305 -3.87 -10.22 -2.80
N TRP A 306 -3.33 -11.46 -2.76
CA TRP A 306 -2.13 -11.78 -2.00
C TRP A 306 -0.89 -10.98 -2.48
N LEU A 307 -0.76 -10.80 -3.78
CA LEU A 307 0.34 -10.01 -4.34
C LEU A 307 0.18 -8.50 -4.08
N VAL A 308 -1.06 -8.01 -3.98
CA VAL A 308 -1.34 -6.62 -3.56
C VAL A 308 -0.98 -6.39 -2.09
N GLU A 309 -1.16 -7.40 -1.22
CA GLU A 309 -0.82 -7.33 0.21
C GLU A 309 0.64 -6.95 0.47
N ALA A 310 1.57 -7.28 -0.45
CA ALA A 310 2.97 -6.88 -0.34
C ALA A 310 3.18 -5.36 -0.20
N GLY A 311 2.20 -4.56 -0.61
CA GLY A 311 2.23 -3.09 -0.52
C GLY A 311 1.31 -2.50 0.54
N VAL A 312 0.65 -3.30 1.37
CA VAL A 312 -0.34 -2.82 2.36
C VAL A 312 0.22 -2.88 3.78
N THR A 313 0.00 -1.84 4.55
CA THR A 313 0.47 -1.77 5.95
C THR A 313 -0.41 -2.62 6.86
N SER A 314 0.24 -3.44 7.69
CA SER A 314 -0.40 -4.36 8.65
C SER A 314 -1.07 -3.64 9.84
N ASN A 315 -2.10 -4.27 10.48
CA ASN A 315 -2.80 -5.43 9.94
C ASN A 315 -3.61 -5.00 8.73
N SER A 316 -3.74 -5.90 7.75
CA SER A 316 -4.52 -5.62 6.54
C SER A 316 -5.47 -6.76 6.17
N VAL A 317 -6.59 -6.35 5.57
CA VAL A 317 -7.57 -7.22 4.92
C VAL A 317 -8.04 -6.54 3.64
N LEU A 318 -8.06 -7.30 2.55
CA LEU A 318 -8.56 -6.84 1.26
C LEU A 318 -9.78 -7.66 0.84
N TYR A 319 -10.70 -6.99 0.14
CA TYR A 319 -11.70 -7.65 -0.70
C TYR A 319 -11.38 -7.37 -2.16
N VAL A 320 -11.27 -8.42 -2.94
CA VAL A 320 -10.89 -8.34 -4.36
C VAL A 320 -11.86 -9.11 -5.23
N LYS A 321 -12.09 -8.64 -6.45
CA LYS A 321 -12.94 -9.28 -7.43
C LYS A 321 -12.53 -8.92 -8.85
N ASP A 322 -12.48 -9.92 -9.73
CA ASP A 322 -12.19 -9.72 -11.14
C ASP A 322 -10.85 -8.98 -11.40
N GLY A 323 -9.83 -9.24 -10.57
CA GLY A 323 -8.51 -8.57 -10.65
C GLY A 323 -8.56 -7.08 -10.29
N ALA A 324 -9.46 -6.68 -9.40
CA ALA A 324 -9.51 -5.34 -8.83
C ALA A 324 -9.82 -5.39 -7.33
N THR A 325 -9.28 -4.43 -6.58
CA THR A 325 -9.62 -4.24 -5.18
C THR A 325 -11.01 -3.61 -5.06
N VAL A 326 -11.80 -4.07 -4.10
CA VAL A 326 -13.16 -3.57 -3.78
C VAL A 326 -13.16 -2.82 -2.46
N GLY A 327 -12.41 -3.32 -1.47
CA GLY A 327 -12.22 -2.65 -0.18
C GLY A 327 -10.87 -3.00 0.39
N ILE A 328 -10.18 -2.03 0.97
CA ILE A 328 -8.87 -2.17 1.59
C ILE A 328 -8.92 -1.64 3.02
N GLY A 329 -8.72 -2.51 4.00
CA GLY A 329 -8.45 -2.19 5.41
C GLY A 329 -6.95 -2.27 5.67
N THR A 330 -6.41 -1.31 6.40
CA THR A 330 -4.95 -1.20 6.61
C THR A 330 -4.65 -0.51 7.93
N GLY A 331 -3.54 -0.88 8.58
CA GLY A 331 -2.99 -0.18 9.74
C GLY A 331 -3.80 -0.33 11.03
N GLU A 332 -4.64 -1.35 11.14
CA GLU A 332 -5.45 -1.61 12.34
C GLU A 332 -4.77 -2.63 13.26
N GLN A 333 -4.94 -2.48 14.58
CA GLN A 333 -4.28 -3.33 15.57
C GLN A 333 -4.95 -4.70 15.72
N ASP A 334 -6.24 -4.81 15.45
CA ASP A 334 -6.95 -6.08 15.55
C ASP A 334 -7.47 -6.59 14.19
N ARG A 335 -7.63 -7.92 14.10
CA ARG A 335 -7.97 -8.60 12.84
C ARG A 335 -9.44 -8.41 12.45
N VAL A 336 -10.34 -8.30 13.41
CA VAL A 336 -11.78 -8.07 13.15
C VAL A 336 -11.98 -6.64 12.67
N GLY A 337 -11.41 -5.68 13.39
CA GLY A 337 -11.50 -4.26 13.06
C GLY A 337 -11.00 -3.95 11.66
N VAL A 338 -9.87 -4.54 11.24
CA VAL A 338 -9.38 -4.31 9.86
C VAL A 338 -10.28 -4.92 8.80
N ALA A 339 -10.90 -6.09 9.06
CA ALA A 339 -11.87 -6.68 8.15
C ALA A 339 -13.14 -5.81 8.03
N GLU A 340 -13.57 -5.20 9.14
CA GLU A 340 -14.68 -4.24 9.17
C GLU A 340 -14.34 -2.94 8.45
N ILE A 341 -13.14 -2.38 8.64
CA ILE A 341 -12.67 -1.21 7.89
C ILE A 341 -12.72 -1.47 6.38
N ALA A 342 -12.22 -2.63 5.93
CA ALA A 342 -12.25 -2.99 4.51
C ALA A 342 -13.70 -3.08 3.98
N ARG A 343 -14.61 -3.72 4.75
CA ARG A 343 -16.05 -3.80 4.46
C ARG A 343 -16.68 -2.41 4.37
N ASP A 344 -16.49 -1.58 5.37
CA ASP A 344 -17.13 -0.27 5.47
C ASP A 344 -16.63 0.68 4.38
N LYS A 345 -15.35 0.56 4.02
CA LYS A 345 -14.81 1.25 2.85
C LYS A 345 -15.47 0.78 1.56
N ALA A 346 -15.68 -0.54 1.36
CA ALA A 346 -16.38 -1.04 0.19
C ALA A 346 -17.77 -0.39 0.04
N TYR A 347 -18.56 -0.36 1.12
CA TYR A 347 -19.87 0.30 1.10
C TYR A 347 -19.77 1.81 0.80
N THR A 348 -18.89 2.52 1.47
CA THR A 348 -18.73 3.97 1.30
C THR A 348 -18.30 4.32 -0.12
N LYS A 349 -17.36 3.55 -0.69
CA LYS A 349 -16.83 3.81 -2.04
C LYS A 349 -17.82 3.39 -3.12
N HIS A 350 -18.58 2.34 -2.90
CA HIS A 350 -19.64 1.94 -3.80
C HIS A 350 -20.74 3.02 -3.87
N ALA A 351 -21.15 3.57 -2.73
CA ALA A 351 -22.09 4.69 -2.69
C ALA A 351 -21.57 5.93 -3.44
N ASP A 352 -20.30 6.30 -3.24
CA ASP A 352 -19.68 7.44 -3.95
C ASP A 352 -19.61 7.17 -5.46
N TRP A 353 -19.31 5.93 -5.86
CA TRP A 353 -19.29 5.55 -7.26
C TRP A 353 -20.68 5.65 -7.91
N ILE A 354 -21.75 5.12 -7.28
CA ILE A 354 -23.13 5.26 -7.76
C ILE A 354 -23.51 6.72 -7.90
N SER A 355 -23.12 7.57 -6.92
CA SER A 355 -23.37 9.00 -6.96
C SER A 355 -22.68 9.66 -8.16
N TRP A 356 -21.42 9.28 -8.40
CA TRP A 356 -20.66 9.79 -9.53
C TRP A 356 -21.24 9.37 -10.89
N GLU A 357 -21.61 8.10 -11.05
CA GLU A 357 -22.24 7.63 -12.28
C GLU A 357 -23.56 8.34 -12.57
N LYS A 358 -24.40 8.52 -11.56
CA LYS A 358 -25.74 9.13 -11.74
C LYS A 358 -25.72 10.65 -11.88
N TYR A 359 -24.85 11.32 -11.12
CA TYR A 359 -24.94 12.77 -10.94
C TYR A 359 -23.64 13.52 -11.23
N GLN A 360 -22.51 12.83 -11.50
CA GLN A 360 -21.18 13.44 -11.64
C GLN A 360 -20.79 14.28 -10.42
N LYS A 361 -21.23 13.86 -9.23
CA LYS A 361 -20.98 14.51 -7.94
C LYS A 361 -20.56 13.46 -6.92
N PRO A 362 -19.62 13.79 -6.00
CA PRO A 362 -19.34 12.96 -4.84
C PRO A 362 -20.61 12.74 -4.00
N TYR A 363 -20.74 11.57 -3.38
CA TYR A 363 -21.88 11.25 -2.52
C TYR A 363 -22.10 12.31 -1.42
N ASN A 364 -21.01 12.77 -0.79
CA ASN A 364 -21.08 13.74 0.30
C ASN A 364 -21.48 15.16 -0.17
N ASP A 365 -21.30 15.46 -1.46
CA ASP A 365 -21.61 16.77 -2.02
C ASP A 365 -23.05 16.91 -2.54
N LEU A 366 -23.83 15.82 -2.52
CA LEU A 366 -25.17 15.83 -3.10
C LEU A 366 -26.11 16.88 -2.45
N ARG A 367 -26.03 17.06 -1.13
CA ARG A 367 -26.84 18.08 -0.45
C ARG A 367 -26.42 19.50 -0.85
N LEU A 368 -25.12 19.72 -0.99
CA LEU A 368 -24.60 21.01 -1.47
C LEU A 368 -24.98 21.26 -2.92
N ALA A 369 -24.96 20.24 -3.77
CA ALA A 369 -25.20 20.35 -5.21
C ALA A 369 -26.69 20.50 -5.57
N PHE A 370 -27.60 19.85 -4.81
CA PHE A 370 -29.04 19.75 -5.14
C PHE A 370 -29.96 20.37 -4.08
N GLY A 371 -29.41 20.94 -2.98
CA GLY A 371 -30.15 21.42 -1.83
C GLY A 371 -30.38 20.33 -0.78
N GLU A 372 -30.72 20.77 0.44
CA GLU A 372 -30.75 19.86 1.61
C GLU A 372 -31.75 18.71 1.45
N GLU A 373 -32.97 19.01 1.05
CA GLU A 373 -34.04 18.00 0.95
C GLU A 373 -33.84 17.03 -0.24
N ASP A 374 -33.61 17.57 -1.45
CA ASP A 374 -33.44 16.75 -2.65
C ASP A 374 -32.12 15.96 -2.61
N GLY A 375 -31.05 16.59 -2.11
CA GLY A 375 -29.77 15.91 -1.90
C GLY A 375 -29.86 14.77 -0.87
N ALA A 376 -30.59 14.98 0.23
CA ALA A 376 -30.83 13.93 1.23
C ALA A 376 -31.62 12.75 0.65
N LYS A 377 -32.63 13.00 -0.19
CA LYS A 377 -33.39 11.96 -0.87
C LYS A 377 -32.50 11.15 -1.81
N LYS A 378 -31.66 11.79 -2.61
CA LYS A 378 -30.70 11.12 -3.50
C LYS A 378 -29.69 10.29 -2.71
N GLN A 379 -29.20 10.79 -1.59
CA GLN A 379 -28.32 10.02 -0.70
C GLN A 379 -29.00 8.77 -0.14
N ALA A 380 -30.27 8.88 0.27
CA ALA A 380 -31.01 7.74 0.79
C ALA A 380 -31.24 6.66 -0.27
N GLU A 381 -31.61 7.03 -1.50
CA GLU A 381 -31.78 6.12 -2.65
C GLU A 381 -30.45 5.38 -2.99
N ILE A 382 -29.33 6.10 -3.00
CA ILE A 382 -28.00 5.52 -3.24
C ILE A 382 -27.64 4.54 -2.12
N MET A 383 -27.87 4.90 -0.85
CA MET A 383 -27.56 4.02 0.28
C MET A 383 -28.44 2.77 0.30
N GLU A 384 -29.69 2.87 -0.11
CA GLU A 384 -30.57 1.70 -0.27
C GLU A 384 -30.01 0.75 -1.35
N GLN A 385 -29.64 1.27 -2.52
CA GLN A 385 -28.98 0.50 -3.58
C GLN A 385 -27.68 -0.12 -3.09
N THR A 386 -26.82 0.66 -2.41
CA THR A 386 -25.53 0.19 -1.87
C THR A 386 -25.74 -0.97 -0.89
N ARG A 387 -26.75 -0.89 -0.01
CA ARG A 387 -27.07 -1.98 0.92
C ARG A 387 -27.59 -3.22 0.21
N ALA A 388 -28.46 -3.05 -0.80
CA ALA A 388 -28.95 -4.16 -1.61
C ALA A 388 -27.81 -4.90 -2.33
N GLU A 389 -26.83 -4.15 -2.83
CA GLU A 389 -25.64 -4.66 -3.52
C GLU A 389 -24.50 -5.02 -2.55
N LYS A 390 -24.69 -4.84 -1.22
CA LYS A 390 -23.70 -5.07 -0.17
C LYS A 390 -22.32 -4.44 -0.49
N GLY A 391 -22.31 -3.21 -0.97
CA GLY A 391 -21.08 -2.51 -1.32
C GLY A 391 -20.24 -3.18 -2.43
N GLY A 392 -20.84 -4.08 -3.22
CA GLY A 392 -20.15 -4.86 -4.25
C GLY A 392 -19.36 -6.07 -3.73
N LEU A 393 -19.48 -6.41 -2.44
CA LEU A 393 -18.74 -7.50 -1.80
C LEU A 393 -19.18 -8.92 -2.18
N PRO A 394 -20.44 -9.21 -2.56
CA PRO A 394 -20.83 -10.57 -2.95
C PRO A 394 -19.97 -11.13 -4.08
N GLY A 395 -19.44 -12.33 -3.88
CA GLY A 395 -18.56 -12.99 -4.83
C GLY A 395 -17.10 -12.54 -4.79
N CYS A 396 -16.70 -11.66 -3.86
CA CYS A 396 -15.30 -11.30 -3.64
C CYS A 396 -14.49 -12.44 -3.02
N ALA A 397 -13.19 -12.42 -3.28
CA ALA A 397 -12.19 -13.08 -2.44
C ALA A 397 -11.77 -12.15 -1.29
N MET A 398 -11.58 -12.70 -0.10
CA MET A 398 -11.04 -12.02 1.07
C MET A 398 -9.59 -12.43 1.27
N VAL A 399 -8.71 -11.48 1.47
CA VAL A 399 -7.27 -11.67 1.61
C VAL A 399 -6.82 -11.09 2.94
N SER A 400 -6.00 -11.80 3.69
CA SER A 400 -5.45 -11.33 4.97
C SER A 400 -3.95 -11.54 5.04
N ASP A 401 -3.21 -10.51 5.42
CA ASP A 401 -1.74 -10.51 5.56
C ASP A 401 -1.22 -11.46 6.65
N ALA A 402 -2.09 -11.86 7.59
CA ALA A 402 -1.82 -12.84 8.64
C ALA A 402 -3.03 -13.75 8.88
N PHE A 403 -2.84 -14.79 9.71
CA PHE A 403 -3.91 -15.70 10.06
C PHE A 403 -5.04 -15.03 10.87
N PHE A 404 -6.25 -15.52 10.73
CA PHE A 404 -7.36 -15.19 11.62
C PHE A 404 -7.20 -15.97 12.93
N PRO A 405 -7.01 -15.30 14.08
CA PRO A 405 -6.86 -16.00 15.37
C PRO A 405 -8.16 -16.69 15.81
N PHE A 406 -9.30 -16.19 15.35
CA PHE A 406 -10.66 -16.68 15.61
C PHE A 406 -11.53 -16.53 14.37
N ARG A 407 -12.66 -17.23 14.32
CA ARG A 407 -13.59 -17.23 13.19
C ARG A 407 -14.25 -15.87 12.91
N ASP A 408 -14.37 -15.00 13.91
CA ASP A 408 -15.05 -13.72 13.84
C ASP A 408 -14.50 -12.79 12.75
N GLY A 409 -13.18 -12.77 12.55
CA GLY A 409 -12.57 -12.00 11.46
C GLY A 409 -12.97 -12.48 10.05
N ALA A 410 -13.04 -13.81 9.84
CA ALA A 410 -13.52 -14.39 8.60
C ALA A 410 -15.03 -14.18 8.41
N GLU A 411 -15.81 -14.25 9.49
CA GLU A 411 -17.26 -14.05 9.49
C GLU A 411 -17.66 -12.65 8.98
N VAL A 412 -16.82 -11.62 9.16
CA VAL A 412 -17.10 -10.28 8.63
C VAL A 412 -17.32 -10.37 7.12
N GLY A 413 -16.41 -11.01 6.38
CA GLY A 413 -16.56 -11.17 4.93
C GLY A 413 -17.63 -12.18 4.53
N ILE A 414 -17.75 -13.29 5.26
CA ILE A 414 -18.74 -14.35 4.99
C ILE A 414 -20.16 -13.79 5.01
N ARG A 415 -20.50 -12.94 5.98
CA ARG A 415 -21.81 -12.27 6.09
C ARG A 415 -22.13 -11.37 4.88
N GLU A 416 -21.09 -10.85 4.24
CA GLU A 416 -21.22 -10.03 3.05
C GLU A 416 -21.31 -10.84 1.74
N GLY A 417 -21.11 -12.16 1.81
CA GLY A 417 -21.26 -13.06 0.67
C GLY A 417 -20.00 -13.25 -0.15
N ILE A 418 -18.82 -13.15 0.49
CA ILE A 418 -17.57 -13.56 -0.15
C ILE A 418 -17.60 -15.05 -0.46
N THR A 419 -16.78 -15.49 -1.41
CA THR A 419 -16.76 -16.89 -1.85
C THR A 419 -15.45 -17.61 -1.53
N SER A 420 -14.39 -16.90 -1.27
CA SER A 420 -13.08 -17.49 -1.00
C SER A 420 -12.23 -16.63 -0.07
N ILE A 421 -11.30 -17.29 0.65
CA ILE A 421 -10.38 -16.65 1.59
C ILE A 421 -8.96 -17.16 1.33
N VAL A 422 -7.96 -16.26 1.37
CA VAL A 422 -6.54 -16.60 1.49
C VAL A 422 -5.96 -15.95 2.74
N GLN A 423 -5.18 -16.74 3.50
CA GLN A 423 -4.42 -16.30 4.67
C GLN A 423 -3.15 -17.16 4.80
N PRO A 424 -2.19 -16.80 5.67
CA PRO A 424 -1.00 -17.62 5.89
C PRO A 424 -1.25 -19.01 6.45
N GLY A 425 -2.25 -19.19 7.31
CA GLY A 425 -2.41 -20.35 8.18
C GLY A 425 -1.43 -20.31 9.36
N GLY A 426 -1.46 -21.32 10.20
CA GLY A 426 -0.57 -21.48 11.37
C GLY A 426 -1.14 -20.95 12.68
N ALA A 427 -2.42 -20.59 12.75
CA ALA A 427 -3.10 -20.26 13.99
C ALA A 427 -3.41 -21.53 14.82
N ILE A 428 -3.37 -21.40 16.14
CA ILE A 428 -3.79 -22.48 17.04
C ILE A 428 -5.25 -22.91 16.77
N ARG A 429 -6.07 -21.99 16.29
CA ARG A 429 -7.49 -22.20 16.02
C ARG A 429 -7.84 -22.17 14.52
N ASP A 430 -6.91 -22.51 13.64
CA ASP A 430 -7.22 -22.66 12.21
C ASP A 430 -8.41 -23.60 11.96
N TRP A 431 -8.58 -24.63 12.81
CA TRP A 431 -9.72 -25.55 12.76
C TRP A 431 -11.08 -24.83 12.85
N ASP A 432 -11.19 -23.80 13.70
CA ASP A 432 -12.42 -23.03 13.92
C ASP A 432 -12.77 -22.17 12.69
N VAL A 433 -11.74 -21.60 12.07
CA VAL A 433 -11.89 -20.78 10.84
C VAL A 433 -12.22 -21.66 9.64
N ILE A 434 -11.56 -22.85 9.52
CA ILE A 434 -11.86 -23.84 8.47
C ILE A 434 -13.32 -24.31 8.57
N ASP A 435 -13.75 -24.65 9.78
CA ASP A 435 -15.14 -25.10 10.00
C ASP A 435 -16.14 -23.99 9.68
N CYS A 436 -15.86 -22.74 10.05
CA CYS A 436 -16.67 -21.58 9.69
C CYS A 436 -16.82 -21.43 8.16
N CYS A 437 -15.73 -21.57 7.42
CA CYS A 437 -15.75 -21.54 5.94
C CYS A 437 -16.56 -22.72 5.37
N ASN A 438 -16.38 -23.92 5.93
CA ASN A 438 -17.13 -25.11 5.51
C ASN A 438 -18.64 -24.97 5.72
N ASP A 439 -19.06 -24.41 6.87
CA ASP A 439 -20.48 -24.15 7.19
C ASP A 439 -21.12 -23.16 6.21
N ALA A 440 -20.34 -22.20 5.75
CA ALA A 440 -20.79 -21.16 4.81
C ALA A 440 -20.57 -21.53 3.32
N GLY A 441 -19.93 -22.66 3.01
CA GLY A 441 -19.58 -23.04 1.64
C GLY A 441 -18.51 -22.14 1.00
N VAL A 442 -17.70 -21.46 1.80
CA VAL A 442 -16.60 -20.59 1.36
C VAL A 442 -15.32 -21.41 1.22
N ALA A 443 -14.58 -21.22 0.13
CA ALA A 443 -13.28 -21.86 -0.05
C ALA A 443 -12.21 -21.17 0.79
N MET A 444 -11.19 -21.91 1.26
CA MET A 444 -10.04 -21.31 1.93
C MET A 444 -8.73 -21.98 1.53
N VAL A 445 -7.71 -21.14 1.33
CA VAL A 445 -6.33 -21.60 1.03
C VAL A 445 -5.33 -20.86 1.93
N PHE A 446 -4.17 -21.48 2.11
CA PHE A 446 -3.03 -20.95 2.87
C PHE A 446 -1.87 -20.62 1.95
N THR A 447 -1.13 -19.55 2.30
CA THR A 447 0.13 -19.18 1.64
C THR A 447 1.36 -19.75 2.35
N GLY A 448 1.24 -20.13 3.63
CA GLY A 448 2.36 -20.53 4.46
C GLY A 448 3.34 -19.39 4.80
N GLN A 449 3.06 -18.17 4.39
CA GLN A 449 3.91 -17.01 4.62
C GLN A 449 3.04 -15.81 5.03
N ARG A 450 3.46 -15.11 6.08
CA ARG A 450 2.86 -13.84 6.53
C ARG A 450 3.40 -12.68 5.68
N SER A 451 2.55 -11.68 5.40
CA SER A 451 2.91 -10.50 4.58
C SER A 451 2.89 -9.20 5.40
N PHE A 452 3.48 -9.20 6.59
CA PHE A 452 3.52 -7.99 7.42
C PHE A 452 4.42 -6.91 6.82
N ARG A 453 3.91 -5.68 6.85
CA ARG A 453 4.61 -4.45 6.46
C ARG A 453 4.32 -3.34 7.47
N HIS A 454 5.36 -2.66 7.96
CA HIS A 454 5.27 -1.57 8.92
C HIS A 454 6.09 -0.36 8.49
#